data_4006c1e7b9fac24bb141791fe4ef8c59
#
_entry.id   4006c1e7b9fac24bb141791fe4ef8c59
#
_cell.length_a   1.000
_cell.length_b   1.000
_cell.length_c   1.000
_cell.angle_alpha   90.00
_cell.angle_beta   90.00
_cell.angle_gamma   90.00
#
_symmetry.space_group_name_H-M   'P 1'
#
loop_
_entity.id
_entity.type
_entity.pdbx_description
1 polymer ?
#
loop_
_entity_poly.entity_id
_entity_poly.type
_entity_poly.pdbx_seq_one_letter_code
_entity_poly.pdbx_strand_id
1 'polypeptide(L)'
;MIKKALILNENDIPAFPRHAKLKNDKARNKWIINAPESEFELDHTAAEIMQLVNGEDTINIIVSSLQKKYNEAPPELIKKDVISMLQSLADKGFIINMANK
;
A
#
# COMPACT_ATOMS: atom_id res chain seq x y z
N MET A 1 19.69 -14.83 -14.19
CA MET A 1 18.75 -15.35 -13.21
C MET A 1 17.62 -14.38 -12.89
N ILE A 2 16.45 -14.89 -12.83
CA ILE A 2 15.28 -14.05 -12.55
C ILE A 2 15.05 -13.96 -11.06
N LYS A 3 15.04 -12.75 -10.56
CA LYS A 3 14.72 -12.52 -9.18
C LYS A 3 13.22 -12.58 -8.99
N LYS A 4 12.80 -13.39 -8.04
CA LYS A 4 11.39 -13.55 -7.79
C LYS A 4 10.84 -12.34 -7.07
N ALA A 5 9.86 -11.68 -7.66
CA ALA A 5 9.22 -10.54 -7.05
C ALA A 5 8.19 -11.01 -6.05
N LEU A 6 7.96 -10.19 -5.03
CA LEU A 6 6.87 -10.42 -4.11
C LEU A 6 5.56 -10.21 -4.86
N ILE A 7 4.69 -11.23 -4.86
CA ILE A 7 3.41 -11.17 -5.53
C ILE A 7 2.32 -11.11 -4.46
N LEU A 8 1.56 -10.03 -4.49
CA LEU A 8 0.54 -9.79 -3.49
C LEU A 8 -0.82 -10.30 -3.94
N ASN A 9 -1.59 -10.81 -2.99
CA ASN A 9 -2.97 -11.20 -3.24
C ASN A 9 -3.83 -10.73 -2.06
N GLU A 10 -5.13 -10.95 -2.17
CA GLU A 10 -6.08 -10.37 -1.22
C GLU A 10 -5.94 -10.88 0.21
N ASN A 11 -5.30 -12.01 0.40
CA ASN A 11 -5.11 -12.58 1.74
C ASN A 11 -3.79 -12.16 2.38
N ASP A 12 -2.97 -11.42 1.67
CA ASP A 12 -1.70 -10.98 2.19
C ASP A 12 -1.89 -9.79 3.12
N ILE A 13 -0.93 -9.60 4.00
CA ILE A 13 -0.98 -8.53 4.99
C ILE A 13 0.16 -7.56 4.70
N PRO A 14 -0.14 -6.43 4.04
CA PRO A 14 0.92 -5.48 3.73
C PRO A 14 1.38 -4.72 4.96
N ALA A 15 2.65 -4.40 4.98
CA ALA A 15 3.24 -3.63 6.06
C ALA A 15 4.42 -2.82 5.53
N PHE A 16 4.75 -1.76 6.24
CA PHE A 16 5.96 -1.01 5.93
C PHE A 16 7.16 -1.76 6.48
N PRO A 17 8.25 -1.87 5.72
CA PRO A 17 9.48 -2.39 6.28
C PRO A 17 10.04 -1.39 7.29
N ARG A 18 11.00 -1.87 8.09
CA ARG A 18 11.53 -1.06 9.19
C ARG A 18 12.10 0.27 8.72
N HIS A 19 12.65 0.31 7.52
CA HIS A 19 13.35 1.50 7.02
C HIS A 19 12.44 2.50 6.31
N ALA A 20 11.17 2.20 6.15
CA ALA A 20 10.25 3.05 5.40
C ALA A 20 9.10 3.48 6.31
N LYS A 21 8.73 4.76 6.23
CA LYS A 21 7.65 5.29 7.05
C LYS A 21 6.75 6.19 6.23
N LEU A 22 5.47 6.12 6.52
CA LEU A 22 4.51 7.02 5.91
C LEU A 22 4.51 8.33 6.68
N LYS A 23 4.62 9.44 5.96
CA LYS A 23 4.72 10.74 6.58
C LYS A 23 3.86 11.74 5.83
N ASN A 24 3.19 12.61 6.57
CA ASN A 24 2.44 13.70 5.96
C ASN A 24 3.31 14.94 5.93
N ASP A 25 3.71 15.34 4.73
CA ASP A 25 4.51 16.54 4.56
C ASP A 25 3.57 17.74 4.45
N LYS A 26 3.38 18.42 5.56
CA LYS A 26 2.40 19.49 5.63
C LYS A 26 2.83 20.72 4.83
N ALA A 27 4.13 20.93 4.69
CA ALA A 27 4.62 22.07 3.92
C ALA A 27 4.23 21.96 2.46
N ARG A 28 4.27 20.74 1.92
CA ARG A 28 3.90 20.48 0.54
C ARG A 28 2.48 19.94 0.39
N ASN A 29 1.81 19.69 1.52
CA ASN A 29 0.47 19.13 1.55
C ASN A 29 0.41 17.81 0.80
N LYS A 30 1.37 16.93 1.09
CA LYS A 30 1.47 15.64 0.42
C LYS A 30 1.84 14.56 1.41
N TRP A 31 1.40 13.34 1.09
CA TRP A 31 1.85 12.16 1.80
C TRP A 31 3.04 11.57 1.08
N ILE A 32 4.04 11.17 1.82
CA ILE A 32 5.24 10.57 1.26
C ILE A 32 5.60 9.32 2.02
N ILE A 33 6.33 8.43 1.36
CA ILE A 33 7.00 7.34 2.02
C ILE A 33 8.45 7.76 2.19
N ASN A 34 8.88 7.88 3.44
CA ASN A 34 10.21 8.35 3.75
C ASN A 34 11.13 7.18 4.06
N ALA A 35 12.20 7.05 3.32
CA ALA A 35 13.22 6.03 3.49
C ALA A 35 14.58 6.71 3.56
N PRO A 36 15.61 6.01 4.08
CA PRO A 36 16.90 6.65 4.33
C PRO A 36 17.53 7.36 3.15
N GLU A 37 17.34 6.82 1.95
CA GLU A 37 18.00 7.38 0.79
C GLU A 37 17.05 7.95 -0.24
N SER A 38 15.76 7.98 0.08
CA SER A 38 14.81 8.47 -0.90
C SER A 38 13.48 8.81 -0.26
N GLU A 39 12.73 9.61 -0.98
CA GLU A 39 11.34 9.89 -0.66
C GLU A 39 10.49 9.51 -1.86
N PHE A 40 9.31 8.99 -1.61
CA PHE A 40 8.39 8.66 -2.68
C PHE A 40 7.07 9.37 -2.43
N GLU A 41 6.71 10.29 -3.32
CA GLU A 41 5.46 11.03 -3.19
C GLU A 41 4.28 10.18 -3.60
N LEU A 42 3.22 10.29 -2.83
CA LEU A 42 1.99 9.53 -3.10
C LEU A 42 0.92 10.48 -3.62
N ASP A 43 0.20 10.05 -4.65
CA ASP A 43 -0.97 10.80 -5.05
C ASP A 43 -2.10 10.53 -4.04
N HIS A 44 -3.24 11.17 -4.27
CA HIS A 44 -4.36 11.08 -3.32
C HIS A 44 -4.81 9.64 -3.10
N THR A 45 -4.97 8.89 -4.16
CA THR A 45 -5.45 7.52 -4.07
C THR A 45 -4.45 6.62 -3.35
N ALA A 46 -3.17 6.75 -3.71
CA ALA A 46 -2.13 5.96 -3.06
C ALA A 46 -2.04 6.29 -1.58
N ALA A 47 -2.17 7.56 -1.25
CA ALA A 47 -2.10 7.98 0.15
C ALA A 47 -3.24 7.36 0.96
N GLU A 48 -4.43 7.31 0.41
CA GLU A 48 -5.56 6.68 1.11
C GLU A 48 -5.31 5.21 1.38
N ILE A 49 -4.78 4.51 0.38
CA ILE A 49 -4.48 3.09 0.54
C ILE A 49 -3.40 2.89 1.61
N MET A 50 -2.35 3.67 1.53
CA MET A 50 -1.22 3.47 2.43
C MET A 50 -1.54 3.82 3.87
N GLN A 51 -2.48 4.72 4.11
CA GLN A 51 -2.90 5.02 5.48
C GLN A 51 -3.62 3.84 6.14
N LEU A 52 -4.08 2.88 5.36
CA LEU A 52 -4.74 1.70 5.88
C LEU A 52 -3.79 0.54 6.09
N VAL A 53 -2.54 0.68 5.66
CA VAL A 53 -1.53 -0.37 5.84
C VAL A 53 -1.02 -0.31 7.27
N ASN A 54 -1.27 -1.37 8.03
CA ASN A 54 -0.90 -1.39 9.45
C ASN A 54 -0.18 -2.67 9.88
N GLY A 55 0.11 -3.56 8.94
CA GLY A 55 0.81 -4.80 9.29
C GLY A 55 -0.07 -5.86 9.93
N GLU A 56 -1.37 -5.61 10.04
CA GLU A 56 -2.30 -6.56 10.65
C GLU A 56 -3.48 -6.88 9.74
N ASP A 57 -3.95 -5.90 8.96
CA ASP A 57 -5.10 -6.10 8.10
C ASP A 57 -4.68 -6.66 6.76
N THR A 58 -5.48 -7.59 6.25
CA THR A 58 -5.26 -8.12 4.91
C THR A 58 -5.64 -7.09 3.87
N ILE A 59 -5.17 -7.33 2.65
CA ILE A 59 -5.57 -6.48 1.53
C ILE A 59 -7.10 -6.50 1.37
N ASN A 60 -7.71 -7.65 1.62
CA ASN A 60 -9.16 -7.78 1.54
C ASN A 60 -9.87 -6.82 2.50
N ILE A 61 -9.35 -6.69 3.73
CA ILE A 61 -9.90 -5.75 4.69
C ILE A 61 -9.71 -4.31 4.23
N ILE A 62 -8.56 -4.00 3.67
CA ILE A 62 -8.29 -2.67 3.14
C ILE A 62 -9.27 -2.34 2.02
N VAL A 63 -9.50 -3.29 1.12
CA VAL A 63 -10.46 -3.12 0.04
C VAL A 63 -11.86 -2.86 0.60
N SER A 64 -12.25 -3.62 1.62
CA SER A 64 -13.57 -3.43 2.23
C SER A 64 -13.73 -2.04 2.82
N SER A 65 -12.68 -1.54 3.47
CA SER A 65 -12.70 -0.20 4.05
C SER A 65 -12.88 0.87 2.98
N LEU A 66 -12.15 0.73 1.88
CA LEU A 66 -12.26 1.69 0.79
C LEU A 66 -13.60 1.60 0.08
N GLN A 67 -14.15 0.40 0.00
CA GLN A 67 -15.43 0.21 -0.66
C GLN A 67 -16.55 0.92 0.08
N LYS A 68 -16.46 0.99 1.40
CA LYS A 68 -17.45 1.72 2.17
C LYS A 68 -17.42 3.21 1.85
N LYS A 69 -16.22 3.74 1.57
CA LYS A 69 -16.06 5.14 1.22
C LYS A 69 -16.45 5.41 -0.23
N TYR A 70 -16.12 4.49 -1.12
CA TYR A 70 -16.38 4.64 -2.55
C TYR A 70 -17.42 3.62 -2.99
N ASN A 71 -18.60 3.72 -2.40
CA ASN A 71 -19.63 2.69 -2.57
C ASN A 71 -20.21 2.61 -3.98
N GLU A 72 -19.94 3.59 -4.82
CA GLU A 72 -20.42 3.56 -6.19
C GLU A 72 -19.45 2.84 -7.13
N ALA A 73 -18.23 2.59 -6.69
CA ALA A 73 -17.26 1.90 -7.52
C ALA A 73 -17.44 0.39 -7.39
N PRO A 74 -17.25 -0.35 -8.49
CA PRO A 74 -17.33 -1.81 -8.40
C PRO A 74 -16.27 -2.36 -7.48
N PRO A 75 -16.63 -3.34 -6.63
CA PRO A 75 -15.65 -3.91 -5.69
C PRO A 75 -14.41 -4.47 -6.36
N GLU A 76 -14.59 -5.06 -7.52
CA GLU A 76 -13.46 -5.67 -8.22
C GLU A 76 -12.48 -4.64 -8.72
N LEU A 77 -12.98 -3.45 -9.08
CA LEU A 77 -12.11 -2.38 -9.52
C LEU A 77 -11.29 -1.84 -8.36
N ILE A 78 -11.93 -1.66 -7.21
CA ILE A 78 -11.22 -1.20 -6.02
C ILE A 78 -10.13 -2.19 -5.64
N LYS A 79 -10.47 -3.48 -5.65
CA LYS A 79 -9.51 -4.52 -5.30
C LYS A 79 -8.33 -4.53 -6.26
N LYS A 80 -8.61 -4.40 -7.54
CA LYS A 80 -7.56 -4.39 -8.55
C LYS A 80 -6.63 -3.19 -8.35
N ASP A 81 -7.22 -2.03 -8.07
CA ASP A 81 -6.42 -0.82 -7.88
C ASP A 81 -5.56 -0.92 -6.63
N VAL A 82 -6.11 -1.45 -5.54
CA VAL A 82 -5.38 -1.60 -4.30
C VAL A 82 -4.20 -2.54 -4.48
N ILE A 83 -4.45 -3.70 -5.07
CA ILE A 83 -3.38 -4.68 -5.28
C ILE A 83 -2.31 -4.12 -6.20
N SER A 84 -2.73 -3.46 -7.27
CA SER A 84 -1.78 -2.88 -8.22
C SER A 84 -0.89 -1.83 -7.55
N MET A 85 -1.50 -0.97 -6.75
CA MET A 85 -0.74 0.06 -6.05
C MET A 85 0.23 -0.54 -5.05
N LEU A 86 -0.25 -1.48 -4.23
CA LEU A 86 0.61 -2.11 -3.24
C LEU A 86 1.72 -2.93 -3.89
N GLN A 87 1.40 -3.58 -5.01
CA GLN A 87 2.40 -4.35 -5.74
C GLN A 87 3.50 -3.42 -6.27
N SER A 88 3.11 -2.28 -6.81
CA SER A 88 4.09 -1.32 -7.31
C SER A 88 5.04 -0.87 -6.20
N LEU A 89 4.49 -0.62 -5.01
CA LEU A 89 5.30 -0.20 -3.88
C LEU A 89 6.14 -1.34 -3.32
N ALA A 90 5.63 -2.55 -3.36
CA ALA A 90 6.39 -3.72 -2.94
C ALA A 90 7.59 -3.93 -3.88
N ASP A 91 7.37 -3.71 -5.18
CA ASP A 91 8.45 -3.84 -6.16
C ASP A 91 9.55 -2.82 -5.90
N LYS A 92 9.21 -1.69 -5.32
CA LYS A 92 10.18 -0.65 -4.98
C LYS A 92 10.80 -0.85 -3.60
N GLY A 93 10.35 -1.87 -2.87
CA GLY A 93 10.90 -2.16 -1.55
C GLY A 93 10.24 -1.42 -0.41
N PHE A 94 9.10 -0.77 -0.64
CA PHE A 94 8.41 0.00 0.39
C PHE A 94 7.31 -0.78 1.11
N ILE A 95 7.02 -2.00 0.66
CA ILE A 95 5.97 -2.83 1.26
C ILE A 95 6.50 -4.24 1.42
N ILE A 96 6.23 -4.84 2.57
CA ILE A 96 6.51 -6.25 2.81
C ILE A 96 5.20 -6.95 3.15
N ASN A 97 5.23 -8.29 3.11
CA ASN A 97 4.06 -9.11 3.36
C ASN A 97 4.24 -9.85 4.68
N MET A 98 3.38 -9.56 5.65
CA MET A 98 3.46 -10.18 6.97
C MET A 98 2.74 -11.51 7.05
N ALA A 99 1.97 -11.87 6.04
CA ALA A 99 1.21 -13.13 6.08
C ALA A 99 2.08 -14.36 6.00
N ASN A 100 3.29 -14.21 5.48
CA ASN A 100 4.21 -15.34 5.28
C ASN A 100 5.30 -15.38 6.33
N LYS A 101 4.92 -15.23 7.54
CA LYS A 101 5.91 -15.25 8.62
C LYS A 101 6.22 -16.65 9.08
#